data_d5ce8d4a755f679e63ef090e37358b9a
#
_entry.id   d5ce8d4a755f679e63ef090e37358b9a
#
_cell.length_a   1.000
_cell.length_b   1.000
_cell.length_c   1.000
_cell.angle_alpha   90.00
_cell.angle_beta   90.00
_cell.angle_gamma   90.00
#
_symmetry.space_group_name_H-M   'P 1'
#
loop_
_entity.id
_entity.type
_entity.pdbx_description
1 polymer ?
#
loop_
_entity_poly.entity_id
_entity_poly.type
_entity_poly.pdbx_seq_one_letter_code
_entity_poly.pdbx_strand_id
1 'polypeptide(L)'
;MSETKIIPTTGRNNCGGRCIIYAHVCDGVIEKLSTETKGTPEHPVPLCACAKGLNYHKTFLGEDRLRWPMKRTGKRGEGKFTRISLEEALTILTKEYIRIRDTYGPGSRYVNDGCGISAVMRGDHMMQRLLALDGGYLGCYNSYSSACIRNTTDITYGTSETGTHPTDWLNSQLIILWGHNPAETRFDSSTMFYLKKAKAAGIPIIVIDPRKNDTAIALDASWIPIRPATDSALADAMAYVIIKEGLQDQNFLDQCCLGFDAAHMPENVDPSLNCLSYLMGETDGVPKTPQWGEGITGIPAETIRELAIRYATAKPAAIIQGYGAQRNAYGEQSARGAILLACLTGNVGISGGSAAGAGDCSTHELPGFPIPANPYNRALPVFLWTDAIDHGCEMNEYDGIRTCDQGIFDNPENINLDSNIKMIFNLASNTLVNQHGNINDTTELLKDTSKCEFIVCSDLFMTASAKFADLLLPGVSMFEEENITKPW
;
A
#
# COMPACT_ATOMS: atom_id res chain seq x y z
N MET A 1 40.89 -5.06 26.11
CA MET A 1 39.43 -5.28 25.98
C MET A 1 38.99 -4.49 24.75
N SER A 2 38.38 -5.12 23.76
CA SER A 2 37.84 -4.45 22.60
C SER A 2 36.72 -3.49 23.04
N GLU A 3 36.73 -2.27 22.52
CA GLU A 3 35.75 -1.24 22.84
C GLU A 3 34.48 -1.47 22.05
N THR A 4 33.34 -1.65 22.70
CA THR A 4 32.06 -1.75 22.03
C THR A 4 31.56 -0.35 21.61
N LYS A 5 31.39 -0.11 20.33
CA LYS A 5 30.80 1.13 19.78
C LYS A 5 29.29 0.94 19.64
N ILE A 6 28.51 1.97 19.99
CA ILE A 6 27.07 2.00 19.79
C ILE A 6 26.78 2.93 18.60
N ILE A 7 26.26 2.35 17.51
CA ILE A 7 25.99 3.07 16.26
C ILE A 7 24.48 3.12 16.06
N PRO A 8 23.87 4.32 15.97
CA PRO A 8 22.45 4.46 15.69
C PRO A 8 22.16 4.16 14.22
N THR A 9 21.05 3.47 13.97
CA THR A 9 20.46 3.24 12.67
C THR A 9 18.94 3.23 12.78
N THR A 10 18.23 3.05 11.70
CA THR A 10 16.77 2.99 11.69
C THR A 10 16.25 1.81 10.88
N GLY A 11 15.12 1.24 11.30
CA GLY A 11 14.42 0.22 10.52
C GLY A 11 13.91 0.81 9.21
N ARG A 12 14.29 0.22 8.07
CA ARG A 12 13.92 0.70 6.73
C ARG A 12 13.07 -0.28 5.94
N ASN A 13 12.59 -1.32 6.59
CA ASN A 13 11.72 -2.29 5.97
C ASN A 13 10.34 -1.69 5.66
N ASN A 14 9.65 -2.32 4.74
CA ASN A 14 8.28 -1.96 4.32
C ASN A 14 7.23 -2.20 5.42
N CYS A 15 7.45 -1.69 6.61
CA CYS A 15 6.49 -1.74 7.72
C CYS A 15 6.00 -0.35 8.15
N GLY A 16 6.47 0.71 7.47
CA GLY A 16 6.13 2.10 7.77
C GLY A 16 6.70 2.67 9.07
N GLY A 17 7.02 1.83 10.04
CA GLY A 17 7.67 2.26 11.29
C GLY A 17 9.13 2.66 11.06
N ARG A 18 9.56 3.75 11.67
CA ARG A 18 10.95 4.25 11.63
C ARG A 18 11.54 4.19 13.02
N CYS A 19 11.63 2.95 13.54
CA CYS A 19 12.18 2.70 14.86
C CYS A 19 13.68 3.00 14.89
N ILE A 20 14.14 3.58 16.00
CA ILE A 20 15.55 3.78 16.27
C ILE A 20 16.14 2.46 16.77
N ILE A 21 17.20 2.03 16.12
CA ILE A 21 17.96 0.83 16.45
C ILE A 21 19.39 1.23 16.77
N TYR A 22 19.91 0.76 17.89
CA TYR A 22 21.30 0.95 18.29
C TYR A 22 22.05 -0.37 18.07
N ALA A 23 22.97 -0.38 17.11
CA ALA A 23 23.85 -1.51 16.86
C ALA A 23 25.06 -1.45 17.80
N HIS A 24 25.24 -2.48 18.62
CA HIS A 24 26.41 -2.65 19.48
C HIS A 24 27.47 -3.40 18.69
N VAL A 25 28.51 -2.69 18.27
CA VAL A 25 29.57 -3.19 17.39
C VAL A 25 30.86 -3.38 18.15
N CYS A 26 31.39 -4.59 18.13
CA CYS A 26 32.69 -4.95 18.72
C CYS A 26 33.57 -5.54 17.62
N ASP A 27 34.75 -4.99 17.40
CA ASP A 27 35.70 -5.43 16.36
C ASP A 27 35.07 -5.60 14.95
N GLY A 28 34.15 -4.67 14.59
CA GLY A 28 33.46 -4.68 13.30
C GLY A 28 32.27 -5.65 13.21
N VAL A 29 31.92 -6.35 14.28
CA VAL A 29 30.81 -7.28 14.33
C VAL A 29 29.66 -6.73 15.18
N ILE A 30 28.44 -6.81 14.68
CA ILE A 30 27.23 -6.47 15.45
C ILE A 30 26.91 -7.62 16.41
N GLU A 31 27.11 -7.42 17.70
CA GLU A 31 26.84 -8.43 18.73
C GLU A 31 25.37 -8.46 19.15
N LYS A 32 24.76 -7.28 19.25
CA LYS A 32 23.33 -7.15 19.61
C LYS A 32 22.75 -5.84 19.10
N LEU A 33 21.42 -5.80 19.06
CA LEU A 33 20.65 -4.57 18.82
C LEU A 33 19.88 -4.17 20.08
N SER A 34 19.80 -2.88 20.32
CA SER A 34 18.88 -2.29 21.31
C SER A 34 18.05 -1.16 20.65
N THR A 35 17.10 -0.63 21.36
CA THR A 35 16.18 0.38 20.83
C THR A 35 15.83 1.42 21.88
N GLU A 36 15.32 2.55 21.47
CA GLU A 36 14.68 3.50 22.35
C GLU A 36 13.45 2.87 23.02
N THR A 37 13.31 3.03 24.33
CA THR A 37 12.17 2.47 25.09
C THR A 37 11.31 3.54 25.76
N LYS A 38 11.76 4.77 25.77
CA LYS A 38 11.09 5.91 26.40
C LYS A 38 11.15 7.12 25.46
N GLY A 39 10.04 7.80 25.29
CA GLY A 39 10.03 9.12 24.68
C GLY A 39 10.64 10.19 25.59
N THR A 40 10.87 11.39 25.04
CA THR A 40 11.23 12.59 25.78
C THR A 40 9.99 13.46 26.05
N PRO A 41 10.07 14.49 26.91
CA PRO A 41 8.95 15.44 27.06
C PRO A 41 8.55 16.10 25.74
N GLU A 42 9.52 16.41 24.86
CA GLU A 42 9.31 17.03 23.54
C GLU A 42 8.80 16.02 22.49
N HIS A 43 9.20 14.76 22.63
CA HIS A 43 8.84 13.65 21.75
C HIS A 43 8.34 12.46 22.57
N PRO A 44 7.08 12.49 23.03
CA PRO A 44 6.59 11.50 23.99
C PRO A 44 6.42 10.09 23.40
N VAL A 45 6.41 9.96 22.08
CA VAL A 45 6.28 8.66 21.40
C VAL A 45 7.65 7.99 21.33
N PRO A 46 7.84 6.81 21.98
CA PRO A 46 9.09 6.07 21.84
C PRO A 46 9.18 5.43 20.46
N LEU A 47 10.25 5.70 19.72
CA LEU A 47 10.52 5.10 18.42
C LEU A 47 11.10 3.69 18.57
N CYS A 48 10.43 2.83 19.32
CA CYS A 48 10.93 1.52 19.70
C CYS A 48 10.78 0.48 18.56
N ALA A 49 11.82 -0.32 18.38
CA ALA A 49 11.81 -1.47 17.49
C ALA A 49 10.99 -2.63 18.05
N CYS A 50 10.28 -3.33 17.19
CA CYS A 50 9.62 -4.59 17.53
C CYS A 50 10.61 -5.75 17.55
N ALA A 51 10.13 -6.97 17.88
CA ALA A 51 10.95 -8.17 17.91
C ALA A 51 11.67 -8.45 16.58
N LYS A 52 11.05 -8.15 15.43
CA LYS A 52 11.71 -8.27 14.11
C LYS A 52 12.89 -7.29 14.01
N GLY A 53 12.67 -6.01 14.33
CA GLY A 53 13.71 -4.97 14.29
C GLY A 53 14.91 -5.30 15.16
N LEU A 54 14.68 -5.82 16.36
CA LEU A 54 15.76 -6.21 17.29
C LEU A 54 16.55 -7.47 16.85
N ASN A 55 16.07 -8.17 15.83
CA ASN A 55 16.73 -9.36 15.28
C ASN A 55 17.23 -9.18 13.84
N TYR A 56 17.13 -8.00 13.24
CA TYR A 56 17.54 -7.77 11.85
C TYR A 56 19.00 -8.14 11.57
N HIS A 57 19.92 -7.95 12.52
CA HIS A 57 21.30 -8.35 12.34
C HIS A 57 21.44 -9.86 12.08
N LYS A 58 20.63 -10.70 12.75
CA LYS A 58 20.62 -12.15 12.51
C LYS A 58 20.07 -12.51 11.13
N THR A 59 19.04 -11.78 10.67
CA THR A 59 18.41 -12.00 9.37
C THR A 59 19.32 -11.49 8.25
N PHE A 60 19.71 -10.22 8.29
CA PHE A 60 20.38 -9.57 7.16
C PHE A 60 21.88 -9.88 7.05
N LEU A 61 22.50 -10.38 8.09
CA LEU A 61 23.91 -10.78 8.10
C LEU A 61 24.08 -12.32 8.16
N GLY A 62 22.98 -13.07 8.01
CA GLY A 62 22.96 -14.52 8.03
C GLY A 62 23.75 -15.18 6.89
N GLU A 63 23.96 -16.50 7.00
CA GLU A 63 24.75 -17.28 6.04
C GLU A 63 24.05 -17.43 4.69
N ASP A 64 22.72 -17.42 4.67
CA ASP A 64 21.86 -17.57 3.49
C ASP A 64 21.77 -16.28 2.65
N ARG A 65 22.42 -15.19 3.10
CA ARG A 65 22.46 -13.93 2.39
C ARG A 65 23.29 -14.03 1.11
N LEU A 66 22.76 -13.43 0.03
CA LEU A 66 23.48 -13.22 -1.22
C LEU A 66 24.63 -12.22 -1.01
N ARG A 67 25.84 -12.60 -1.36
CA ARG A 67 27.04 -11.78 -1.14
C ARG A 67 27.80 -11.47 -2.42
N TRP A 68 27.45 -12.12 -3.52
CA TRP A 68 28.21 -12.07 -4.77
C TRP A 68 27.27 -11.93 -5.95
N PRO A 69 27.66 -11.20 -7.01
CA PRO A 69 26.96 -11.27 -8.28
C PRO A 69 26.97 -12.69 -8.83
N MET A 70 25.86 -13.08 -9.44
CA MET A 70 25.71 -14.41 -10.00
C MET A 70 24.97 -14.36 -11.33
N LYS A 71 25.39 -15.20 -12.28
CA LYS A 71 24.68 -15.42 -13.54
C LYS A 71 23.99 -16.78 -13.55
N ARG A 72 22.85 -16.85 -14.18
CA ARG A 72 22.06 -18.05 -14.33
C ARG A 72 22.79 -19.10 -15.18
N THR A 73 22.72 -20.35 -14.75
CA THR A 73 23.29 -21.52 -15.48
C THR A 73 22.25 -22.58 -15.82
N GLY A 74 21.08 -22.55 -15.16
CA GLY A 74 19.94 -23.43 -15.42
C GLY A 74 18.80 -22.71 -16.16
N LYS A 75 17.61 -23.31 -16.17
CA LYS A 75 16.38 -22.64 -16.62
C LYS A 75 15.92 -21.63 -15.58
N ARG A 76 15.19 -20.60 -16.00
CA ARG A 76 14.54 -19.66 -15.07
C ARG A 76 13.60 -20.41 -14.13
N GLY A 77 13.62 -20.05 -12.85
CA GLY A 77 12.86 -20.69 -11.79
C GLY A 77 13.59 -21.84 -11.08
N GLU A 78 14.65 -22.45 -11.68
CA GLU A 78 15.42 -23.53 -11.04
C GLU A 78 16.34 -23.05 -9.91
N GLY A 79 16.68 -21.76 -9.86
CA GLY A 79 17.59 -21.21 -8.85
C GLY A 79 19.04 -21.66 -9.02
N LYS A 80 19.44 -22.06 -10.22
CA LYS A 80 20.81 -22.49 -10.53
C LYS A 80 21.64 -21.33 -11.07
N PHE A 81 22.65 -20.95 -10.30
CA PHE A 81 23.51 -19.81 -10.58
C PHE A 81 24.97 -20.16 -10.37
N THR A 82 25.86 -19.45 -11.05
CA THR A 82 27.30 -19.44 -10.79
C THR A 82 27.75 -18.05 -10.38
N ARG A 83 28.65 -17.98 -9.41
CA ARG A 83 29.27 -16.74 -8.97
C ARG A 83 30.13 -16.16 -10.09
N ILE A 84 30.07 -14.82 -10.25
CA ILE A 84 30.88 -14.05 -11.17
C ILE A 84 31.47 -12.84 -10.46
N SER A 85 32.42 -12.13 -11.10
CA SER A 85 32.91 -10.85 -10.60
C SER A 85 31.89 -9.74 -10.83
N LEU A 86 32.03 -8.63 -10.11
CA LEU A 86 31.21 -7.43 -10.36
C LEU A 86 31.46 -6.88 -11.76
N GLU A 87 32.69 -6.89 -12.22
CA GLU A 87 33.08 -6.44 -13.57
C GLU A 87 32.40 -7.29 -14.66
N GLU A 88 32.40 -8.61 -14.50
CA GLU A 88 31.66 -9.51 -15.41
C GLU A 88 30.15 -9.24 -15.37
N ALA A 89 29.58 -9.04 -14.18
CA ALA A 89 28.17 -8.72 -14.01
C ALA A 89 27.79 -7.41 -14.72
N LEU A 90 28.58 -6.35 -14.53
CA LEU A 90 28.36 -5.07 -15.20
C LEU A 90 28.52 -5.17 -16.72
N THR A 91 29.46 -5.97 -17.19
CA THR A 91 29.67 -6.22 -18.62
C THR A 91 28.45 -6.89 -19.24
N ILE A 92 27.94 -7.95 -18.60
CA ILE A 92 26.71 -8.64 -19.03
C ILE A 92 25.53 -7.68 -19.03
N LEU A 93 25.32 -6.97 -17.92
CA LEU A 93 24.22 -6.01 -17.79
C LEU A 93 24.27 -4.94 -18.88
N THR A 94 25.42 -4.30 -19.07
CA THR A 94 25.59 -3.22 -20.05
C THR A 94 25.34 -3.72 -21.47
N LYS A 95 25.85 -4.90 -21.82
CA LYS A 95 25.61 -5.53 -23.12
C LYS A 95 24.14 -5.76 -23.42
N GLU A 96 23.41 -6.42 -22.51
CA GLU A 96 22.00 -6.73 -22.69
C GLU A 96 21.14 -5.47 -22.60
N TYR A 97 21.48 -4.54 -21.73
CA TYR A 97 20.83 -3.24 -21.60
C TYR A 97 20.86 -2.43 -22.92
N ILE A 98 22.05 -2.30 -23.53
CA ILE A 98 22.21 -1.59 -24.79
C ILE A 98 21.52 -2.36 -25.93
N ARG A 99 21.70 -3.66 -26.01
CA ARG A 99 21.08 -4.52 -27.03
C ARG A 99 19.55 -4.37 -27.04
N ILE A 100 18.92 -4.48 -25.87
CA ILE A 100 17.46 -4.42 -25.76
C ILE A 100 16.95 -3.01 -26.06
N ARG A 101 17.61 -1.97 -25.55
CA ARG A 101 17.30 -0.57 -25.87
C ARG A 101 17.32 -0.32 -27.37
N ASP A 102 18.41 -0.71 -28.02
CA ASP A 102 18.65 -0.39 -29.44
C ASP A 102 17.78 -1.24 -30.38
N THR A 103 17.33 -2.45 -29.92
CA THR A 103 16.49 -3.32 -30.69
C THR A 103 14.99 -2.99 -30.58
N TYR A 104 14.53 -2.69 -29.36
CA TYR A 104 13.10 -2.60 -29.04
C TYR A 104 12.66 -1.22 -28.55
N GLY A 105 13.60 -0.30 -28.34
CA GLY A 105 13.31 1.04 -27.84
C GLY A 105 13.15 1.10 -26.30
N PRO A 106 12.95 2.32 -25.76
CA PRO A 106 12.90 2.57 -24.31
C PRO A 106 11.71 1.90 -23.62
N GLY A 107 10.58 1.78 -24.28
CA GLY A 107 9.36 1.15 -23.74
C GLY A 107 9.50 -0.33 -23.41
N SER A 108 10.53 -1.00 -23.95
CA SER A 108 10.82 -2.40 -23.66
C SER A 108 11.46 -2.67 -22.29
N ARG A 109 11.85 -1.62 -21.57
CA ARG A 109 12.53 -1.70 -20.26
C ARG A 109 11.56 -1.31 -19.15
N TYR A 110 11.44 -2.17 -18.16
CA TYR A 110 10.51 -2.00 -17.04
C TYR A 110 11.21 -2.15 -15.69
N VAL A 111 10.93 -1.22 -14.77
CA VAL A 111 11.33 -1.34 -13.36
C VAL A 111 10.11 -1.80 -12.58
N ASN A 112 10.15 -3.04 -12.08
CA ASN A 112 9.02 -3.63 -11.40
C ASN A 112 8.73 -2.91 -10.08
N ASP A 113 7.45 -2.61 -9.84
CA ASP A 113 7.01 -2.01 -8.58
C ASP A 113 7.24 -2.97 -7.41
N GLY A 114 7.89 -2.47 -6.40
CA GLY A 114 8.16 -3.22 -5.19
C GLY A 114 8.75 -2.34 -4.11
N CYS A 115 8.37 -2.58 -2.88
CA CYS A 115 8.80 -1.79 -1.75
C CYS A 115 9.29 -2.69 -0.61
N GLY A 116 10.44 -3.33 -0.81
CA GLY A 116 11.10 -4.09 0.27
C GLY A 116 11.83 -3.19 1.25
N ILE A 117 12.25 -2.01 0.80
CA ILE A 117 12.99 -1.01 1.56
C ILE A 117 12.36 0.37 1.37
N SER A 118 12.32 1.17 2.42
CA SER A 118 11.84 2.55 2.38
C SER A 118 12.97 3.49 2.78
N ALA A 119 13.54 4.16 1.79
CA ALA A 119 14.66 5.09 1.93
C ALA A 119 14.65 6.09 0.76
N VAL A 120 15.37 7.22 0.90
CA VAL A 120 15.48 8.21 -0.17
C VAL A 120 16.28 7.63 -1.34
N MET A 121 17.43 7.04 -1.07
CA MET A 121 18.19 6.32 -2.09
C MET A 121 17.80 4.85 -2.09
N ARG A 122 17.07 4.44 -3.11
CA ARG A 122 16.60 3.07 -3.33
C ARG A 122 17.06 2.59 -4.71
N GLY A 123 17.30 1.29 -4.85
CA GLY A 123 17.79 0.73 -6.10
C GLY A 123 16.86 0.95 -7.29
N ASP A 124 15.54 0.85 -7.07
CA ASP A 124 14.52 1.13 -8.09
C ASP A 124 14.54 2.61 -8.54
N HIS A 125 14.58 3.57 -7.62
CA HIS A 125 14.67 5.01 -7.95
C HIS A 125 15.99 5.34 -8.69
N MET A 126 17.10 4.73 -8.27
CA MET A 126 18.39 4.92 -8.93
C MET A 126 18.35 4.36 -10.36
N MET A 127 17.71 3.20 -10.57
CA MET A 127 17.53 2.61 -11.89
C MET A 127 16.59 3.46 -12.75
N GLN A 128 15.47 3.91 -12.22
CA GLN A 128 14.54 4.82 -12.90
C GLN A 128 15.27 6.11 -13.35
N ARG A 129 16.14 6.67 -12.50
CA ARG A 129 16.96 7.82 -12.89
C ARG A 129 17.89 7.49 -14.05
N LEU A 130 18.59 6.36 -14.01
CA LEU A 130 19.47 5.92 -15.09
C LEU A 130 18.69 5.80 -16.40
N LEU A 131 17.57 5.12 -16.37
CA LEU A 131 16.73 4.87 -17.54
C LEU A 131 16.12 6.16 -18.10
N ALA A 132 15.69 7.08 -17.24
CA ALA A 132 15.17 8.38 -17.66
C ALA A 132 16.23 9.24 -18.34
N LEU A 133 17.49 9.16 -17.90
CA LEU A 133 18.64 9.84 -18.55
C LEU A 133 19.07 9.17 -19.86
N ASP A 134 18.67 7.92 -20.09
CA ASP A 134 19.03 7.12 -21.28
C ASP A 134 17.80 6.82 -22.18
N GLY A 135 16.96 7.81 -22.40
CA GLY A 135 15.83 7.74 -23.35
C GLY A 135 14.52 7.22 -22.77
N GLY A 136 14.48 6.82 -21.51
CA GLY A 136 13.24 6.47 -20.82
C GLY A 136 13.01 4.98 -20.58
N TYR A 137 11.87 4.65 -20.03
CA TYR A 137 11.42 3.29 -19.68
C TYR A 137 9.89 3.26 -19.56
N LEU A 138 9.29 2.09 -19.65
CA LEU A 138 7.87 1.93 -19.37
C LEU A 138 7.60 2.18 -17.88
N GLY A 139 6.88 3.25 -17.60
CA GLY A 139 6.45 3.63 -16.26
C GLY A 139 5.32 2.74 -15.73
N CYS A 140 5.05 2.85 -14.44
CA CYS A 140 3.86 2.22 -13.85
C CYS A 140 3.18 3.16 -12.86
N TYR A 141 1.92 2.90 -12.59
CA TYR A 141 1.12 3.64 -11.63
C TYR A 141 0.26 2.69 -10.79
N ASN A 142 -0.37 3.22 -9.75
CA ASN A 142 -1.00 2.48 -8.66
C ASN A 142 -0.01 1.75 -7.76
N SER A 143 -0.53 0.86 -6.92
CA SER A 143 0.26 0.11 -5.95
C SER A 143 -0.45 -1.18 -5.60
N TYR A 144 0.28 -2.26 -5.44
CA TYR A 144 -0.25 -3.52 -4.89
C TYR A 144 -0.82 -3.38 -3.48
N SER A 145 -0.40 -2.36 -2.75
CA SER A 145 -0.76 -2.18 -1.34
C SER A 145 -2.10 -1.48 -1.13
N SER A 146 -2.40 -0.43 -1.89
CA SER A 146 -3.44 0.55 -1.55
C SER A 146 -4.16 1.17 -2.75
N ALA A 147 -4.10 0.56 -3.93
CA ALA A 147 -4.70 1.12 -5.15
C ALA A 147 -6.20 1.42 -4.98
N CYS A 148 -6.97 0.49 -4.41
CA CYS A 148 -8.42 0.66 -4.28
C CYS A 148 -8.78 1.82 -3.36
N ILE A 149 -8.20 1.87 -2.16
CA ILE A 149 -8.53 2.93 -1.20
C ILE A 149 -8.04 4.31 -1.67
N ARG A 150 -6.85 4.39 -2.30
CA ARG A 150 -6.34 5.65 -2.85
C ARG A 150 -7.21 6.16 -3.98
N ASN A 151 -7.47 5.34 -5.00
CA ASN A 151 -8.34 5.73 -6.11
C ASN A 151 -9.73 6.17 -5.65
N THR A 152 -10.35 5.41 -4.72
CA THR A 152 -11.66 5.77 -4.18
C THR A 152 -11.62 7.09 -3.43
N THR A 153 -10.56 7.32 -2.65
CA THR A 153 -10.40 8.57 -1.90
C THR A 153 -10.19 9.75 -2.85
N ASP A 154 -9.33 9.61 -3.85
CA ASP A 154 -9.10 10.63 -4.87
C ASP A 154 -10.37 10.96 -5.66
N ILE A 155 -11.14 9.94 -6.05
CA ILE A 155 -12.42 10.12 -6.76
C ILE A 155 -13.45 10.85 -5.88
N THR A 156 -13.47 10.56 -4.58
CA THR A 156 -14.46 11.14 -3.67
C THR A 156 -14.08 12.54 -3.20
N TYR A 157 -12.81 12.75 -2.84
CA TYR A 157 -12.36 13.98 -2.18
C TYR A 157 -11.46 14.88 -3.05
N GLY A 158 -11.05 14.41 -4.23
CA GLY A 158 -10.07 15.11 -5.07
C GLY A 158 -8.64 15.00 -4.56
N THR A 159 -8.38 14.22 -3.51
CA THR A 159 -7.06 14.01 -2.91
C THR A 159 -7.02 12.73 -2.08
N SER A 160 -5.87 12.05 -2.02
CA SER A 160 -5.63 10.94 -1.09
C SER A 160 -5.16 11.39 0.31
N GLU A 161 -4.83 12.67 0.48
CA GLU A 161 -4.37 13.27 1.75
C GLU A 161 -5.55 13.50 2.70
N THR A 162 -6.16 12.42 3.20
CA THR A 162 -7.37 12.45 4.04
C THR A 162 -7.14 11.87 5.44
N GLY A 163 -5.88 11.61 5.79
CA GLY A 163 -5.51 11.08 7.10
C GLY A 163 -5.70 12.07 8.22
N THR A 164 -5.90 11.54 9.42
CA THR A 164 -5.98 12.32 10.66
C THR A 164 -4.76 12.00 11.53
N HIS A 165 -4.06 13.00 12.02
CA HIS A 165 -2.92 12.77 12.90
C HIS A 165 -3.37 12.03 14.16
N PRO A 166 -2.66 10.98 14.63
CA PRO A 166 -3.10 10.14 15.75
C PRO A 166 -3.39 10.89 17.07
N THR A 167 -2.81 12.07 17.27
CA THR A 167 -3.12 12.91 18.45
C THR A 167 -4.56 13.36 18.48
N ASP A 168 -5.18 13.56 17.31
CA ASP A 168 -6.56 14.06 17.20
C ASP A 168 -7.60 13.01 17.59
N TRP A 169 -7.25 11.73 17.57
CA TRP A 169 -8.12 10.64 18.04
C TRP A 169 -8.47 10.77 19.54
N LEU A 170 -7.68 11.52 20.31
CA LEU A 170 -7.99 11.81 21.71
C LEU A 170 -9.21 12.73 21.88
N ASN A 171 -9.66 13.37 20.82
CA ASN A 171 -10.86 14.19 20.77
C ASN A 171 -12.11 13.41 20.32
N SER A 172 -11.95 12.14 19.90
CA SER A 172 -13.07 11.30 19.46
C SER A 172 -13.93 10.82 20.62
N GLN A 173 -15.22 10.63 20.39
CA GLN A 173 -16.13 9.93 21.33
C GLN A 173 -16.27 8.44 21.00
N LEU A 174 -15.85 8.03 19.81
CA LEU A 174 -15.79 6.64 19.36
C LEU A 174 -14.71 6.50 18.29
N ILE A 175 -13.95 5.41 18.35
CA ILE A 175 -12.99 5.03 17.31
C ILE A 175 -13.37 3.65 16.76
N ILE A 176 -13.52 3.54 15.46
CA ILE A 176 -13.73 2.28 14.74
C ILE A 176 -12.48 1.99 13.91
N LEU A 177 -11.80 0.88 14.21
CA LEU A 177 -10.68 0.35 13.42
C LEU A 177 -11.24 -0.70 12.46
N TRP A 178 -11.31 -0.38 11.18
CA TRP A 178 -11.93 -1.22 10.17
C TRP A 178 -10.87 -1.88 9.28
N GLY A 179 -10.71 -3.20 9.42
CA GLY A 179 -9.65 -3.96 8.75
C GLY A 179 -8.24 -3.44 9.08
N HIS A 180 -8.05 -2.84 10.27
CA HIS A 180 -6.84 -2.16 10.68
C HIS A 180 -6.19 -2.81 11.90
N ASN A 181 -4.95 -3.31 11.74
CA ASN A 181 -4.21 -4.01 12.79
C ASN A 181 -2.82 -3.38 13.04
N PRO A 182 -2.74 -2.16 13.61
CA PRO A 182 -1.48 -1.47 13.83
C PRO A 182 -0.56 -2.11 14.88
N ALA A 183 -1.04 -3.05 15.68
CA ALA A 183 -0.17 -3.84 16.56
C ALA A 183 0.79 -4.74 15.77
N GLU A 184 0.38 -5.24 14.60
CA GLU A 184 1.17 -6.07 13.70
C GLU A 184 1.75 -5.26 12.53
N THR A 185 0.90 -4.51 11.81
CA THR A 185 1.27 -3.69 10.66
C THR A 185 1.49 -2.25 11.09
N ARG A 186 2.73 -1.90 11.32
CA ARG A 186 3.09 -0.57 11.81
C ARG A 186 3.33 0.38 10.64
N PHE A 187 2.39 1.27 10.40
CA PHE A 187 2.59 2.38 9.46
C PHE A 187 3.46 3.49 10.06
N ASP A 188 3.34 3.71 11.37
CA ASP A 188 4.25 4.53 12.15
C ASP A 188 4.42 3.97 13.57
N SER A 189 5.24 4.63 14.40
CA SER A 189 5.43 4.23 15.79
C SER A 189 4.38 4.82 16.72
N SER A 190 3.61 5.81 16.27
CA SER A 190 2.69 6.60 17.10
C SER A 190 1.29 6.00 17.19
N THR A 191 0.83 5.28 16.16
CA THR A 191 -0.53 4.77 16.06
C THR A 191 -0.96 3.99 17.31
N MET A 192 -0.24 2.92 17.66
CA MET A 192 -0.58 2.14 18.85
C MET A 192 -0.38 2.90 20.16
N PHE A 193 0.53 3.87 20.19
CA PHE A 193 0.74 4.71 21.36
C PHE A 193 -0.48 5.57 21.64
N TYR A 194 -1.02 6.25 20.63
CA TYR A 194 -2.21 7.10 20.80
C TYR A 194 -3.50 6.31 20.97
N LEU A 195 -3.65 5.15 20.33
CA LEU A 195 -4.78 4.25 20.58
C LEU A 195 -4.82 3.77 22.04
N LYS A 196 -3.66 3.43 22.63
CA LYS A 196 -3.58 3.11 24.06
C LYS A 196 -3.92 4.30 24.95
N LYS A 197 -3.53 5.52 24.59
CA LYS A 197 -3.92 6.74 25.30
C LYS A 197 -5.42 6.99 25.20
N ALA A 198 -6.02 6.83 24.01
CA ALA A 198 -7.46 6.95 23.81
C ALA A 198 -8.24 5.94 24.67
N LYS A 199 -7.79 4.68 24.69
CA LYS A 199 -8.38 3.65 25.56
C LYS A 199 -8.27 4.03 27.04
N ALA A 200 -7.10 4.51 27.48
CA ALA A 200 -6.89 4.93 28.87
C ALA A 200 -7.72 6.17 29.25
N ALA A 201 -8.05 7.02 28.29
CA ALA A 201 -8.98 8.14 28.46
C ALA A 201 -10.46 7.72 28.45
N GLY A 202 -10.76 6.44 28.31
CA GLY A 202 -12.12 5.90 28.29
C GLY A 202 -12.83 5.97 26.95
N ILE A 203 -12.14 6.35 25.87
CA ILE A 203 -12.73 6.40 24.52
C ILE A 203 -13.00 4.95 24.05
N PRO A 204 -14.24 4.61 23.68
CA PRO A 204 -14.58 3.30 23.19
C PRO A 204 -13.87 3.03 21.86
N ILE A 205 -13.31 1.82 21.74
CA ILE A 205 -12.66 1.35 20.50
C ILE A 205 -13.36 0.09 20.04
N ILE A 206 -13.79 0.07 18.78
CA ILE A 206 -14.38 -1.09 18.09
C ILE A 206 -13.42 -1.53 16.99
N VAL A 207 -13.21 -2.82 16.87
CA VAL A 207 -12.43 -3.43 15.77
C VAL A 207 -13.33 -4.28 14.92
N ILE A 208 -13.46 -3.94 13.63
CA ILE A 208 -14.18 -4.74 12.64
C ILE A 208 -13.13 -5.48 11.82
N ASP A 209 -13.06 -6.81 11.95
CA ASP A 209 -12.02 -7.63 11.32
C ASP A 209 -12.49 -9.09 11.28
N PRO A 210 -12.21 -9.87 10.23
CA PRO A 210 -12.55 -11.30 10.18
C PRO A 210 -11.99 -12.12 11.34
N ARG A 211 -10.85 -11.71 11.89
CA ARG A 211 -10.23 -12.35 13.08
C ARG A 211 -10.11 -11.37 14.24
N LYS A 212 -10.11 -11.87 15.46
CA LYS A 212 -9.73 -11.07 16.63
C LYS A 212 -8.23 -10.83 16.59
N ASN A 213 -7.84 -9.72 15.95
CA ASN A 213 -6.44 -9.38 15.67
C ASN A 213 -5.68 -8.88 16.91
N ASP A 214 -4.36 -8.73 16.79
CA ASP A 214 -3.49 -8.33 17.90
C ASP A 214 -3.81 -6.93 18.44
N THR A 215 -4.35 -6.04 17.61
CA THR A 215 -4.80 -4.72 18.06
C THR A 215 -6.04 -4.82 18.95
N ALA A 216 -7.02 -5.64 18.56
CA ALA A 216 -8.21 -5.88 19.37
C ALA A 216 -7.84 -6.48 20.74
N ILE A 217 -6.87 -7.41 20.77
CA ILE A 217 -6.37 -8.02 22.00
C ILE A 217 -5.60 -6.99 22.85
N ALA A 218 -4.66 -6.26 22.25
CA ALA A 218 -3.78 -5.33 22.97
C ALA A 218 -4.53 -4.13 23.56
N LEU A 219 -5.67 -3.75 22.97
CA LEU A 219 -6.51 -2.64 23.42
C LEU A 219 -7.70 -3.11 24.25
N ASP A 220 -7.90 -4.42 24.42
CA ASP A 220 -9.14 -4.97 24.97
C ASP A 220 -10.35 -4.27 24.33
N ALA A 221 -10.37 -4.23 23.01
CA ALA A 221 -11.39 -3.56 22.22
C ALA A 221 -12.60 -4.47 21.94
N SER A 222 -13.76 -3.89 21.73
CA SER A 222 -14.92 -4.61 21.22
C SER A 222 -14.60 -5.09 19.80
N TRP A 223 -14.71 -6.41 19.57
CA TRP A 223 -14.45 -7.00 18.26
C TRP A 223 -15.74 -7.48 17.61
N ILE A 224 -15.94 -7.09 16.36
CA ILE A 224 -17.07 -7.49 15.51
C ILE A 224 -16.48 -8.32 14.37
N PRO A 225 -16.72 -9.66 14.35
CA PRO A 225 -16.29 -10.52 13.26
C PRO A 225 -17.13 -10.26 12.00
N ILE A 226 -16.45 -10.16 10.85
CA ILE A 226 -17.09 -9.96 9.54
C ILE A 226 -16.59 -11.03 8.56
N ARG A 227 -17.44 -11.50 7.65
CA ARG A 227 -16.97 -12.31 6.53
C ARG A 227 -16.04 -11.48 5.64
N PRO A 228 -14.89 -12.03 5.21
CA PRO A 228 -13.99 -11.32 4.30
C PRO A 228 -14.70 -10.83 3.04
N ALA A 229 -14.33 -9.63 2.55
CA ALA A 229 -14.85 -9.01 1.34
C ALA A 229 -16.36 -8.66 1.36
N THR A 230 -16.95 -8.49 2.55
CA THR A 230 -18.36 -8.05 2.69
C THR A 230 -18.50 -6.69 3.39
N ASP A 231 -17.43 -5.95 3.46
CA ASP A 231 -17.34 -4.67 4.18
C ASP A 231 -18.30 -3.62 3.62
N SER A 232 -18.46 -3.55 2.28
CA SER A 232 -19.41 -2.64 1.64
C SER A 232 -20.87 -2.93 2.07
N ALA A 233 -21.24 -4.20 2.18
CA ALA A 233 -22.60 -4.57 2.61
C ALA A 233 -22.86 -4.18 4.08
N LEU A 234 -21.85 -4.25 4.94
CA LEU A 234 -21.98 -3.73 6.31
C LEU A 234 -22.20 -2.22 6.30
N ALA A 235 -21.40 -1.48 5.50
CA ALA A 235 -21.50 -0.04 5.41
C ALA A 235 -22.86 0.41 4.85
N ASP A 236 -23.37 -0.25 3.81
CA ASP A 236 -24.68 0.02 3.22
C ASP A 236 -25.81 -0.25 4.22
N ALA A 237 -25.74 -1.36 4.97
CA ALA A 237 -26.74 -1.66 6.00
C ALA A 237 -26.69 -0.67 7.18
N MET A 238 -25.50 -0.22 7.58
CA MET A 238 -25.37 0.86 8.59
C MET A 238 -25.92 2.18 8.06
N ALA A 239 -25.63 2.55 6.81
CA ALA A 239 -26.14 3.74 6.15
C ALA A 239 -27.67 3.74 6.08
N TYR A 240 -28.27 2.60 5.71
CA TYR A 240 -29.71 2.40 5.73
C TYR A 240 -30.33 2.72 7.12
N VAL A 241 -29.73 2.19 8.20
CA VAL A 241 -30.19 2.45 9.56
C VAL A 241 -30.07 3.94 9.92
N ILE A 242 -28.92 4.55 9.64
CA ILE A 242 -28.68 5.98 9.94
C ILE A 242 -29.76 6.86 9.30
N ILE A 243 -30.11 6.58 8.03
CA ILE A 243 -31.13 7.31 7.30
C ILE A 243 -32.54 7.02 7.88
N LYS A 244 -32.86 5.76 8.15
CA LYS A 244 -34.19 5.38 8.68
C LYS A 244 -34.48 5.93 10.09
N GLU A 245 -33.44 6.07 10.91
CA GLU A 245 -33.53 6.66 12.25
C GLU A 245 -33.40 8.21 12.23
N GLY A 246 -33.18 8.81 11.05
CA GLY A 246 -33.01 10.28 10.90
C GLY A 246 -31.76 10.82 11.56
N LEU A 247 -30.69 10.03 11.60
CA LEU A 247 -29.44 10.36 12.28
C LEU A 247 -28.37 10.94 11.34
N GLN A 248 -28.66 11.09 10.03
CA GLN A 248 -27.76 11.71 9.08
C GLN A 248 -27.60 13.23 9.35
N ASP A 249 -26.45 13.77 9.03
CA ASP A 249 -26.18 15.20 9.01
C ASP A 249 -26.65 15.78 7.67
N GLN A 250 -27.95 16.10 7.56
CA GLN A 250 -28.54 16.57 6.32
C GLN A 250 -27.90 17.88 5.83
N ASN A 251 -27.52 18.77 6.75
CA ASN A 251 -26.88 20.02 6.38
C ASN A 251 -25.50 19.81 5.72
N PHE A 252 -24.71 18.85 6.24
CA PHE A 252 -23.44 18.47 5.61
C PHE A 252 -23.67 17.83 4.23
N LEU A 253 -24.67 16.96 4.11
CA LEU A 253 -25.00 16.31 2.85
C LEU A 253 -25.41 17.32 1.78
N ASP A 254 -26.29 18.26 2.12
CA ASP A 254 -26.81 19.29 1.20
C ASP A 254 -25.70 20.25 0.73
N GLN A 255 -24.74 20.56 1.60
CA GLN A 255 -23.71 21.57 1.31
C GLN A 255 -22.42 21.00 0.73
N CYS A 256 -22.09 19.74 1.05
CA CYS A 256 -20.76 19.16 0.79
C CYS A 256 -20.78 17.89 -0.05
N CYS A 257 -21.93 17.30 -0.33
CA CYS A 257 -21.98 15.99 -1.01
C CYS A 257 -22.77 16.05 -2.32
N LEU A 258 -22.20 15.53 -3.37
CA LEU A 258 -22.88 15.24 -4.63
C LEU A 258 -23.27 13.77 -4.71
N GLY A 259 -24.40 13.46 -5.33
CA GLY A 259 -24.84 12.10 -5.60
C GLY A 259 -25.53 11.42 -4.41
N PHE A 260 -25.81 12.12 -3.30
CA PHE A 260 -26.53 11.54 -2.18
C PHE A 260 -28.01 11.30 -2.49
N ASP A 261 -28.70 12.30 -3.00
CA ASP A 261 -30.11 12.24 -3.40
C ASP A 261 -30.35 12.84 -4.78
N ALA A 262 -31.58 12.74 -5.29
CA ALA A 262 -31.94 13.20 -6.62
C ALA A 262 -31.77 14.71 -6.85
N ALA A 263 -31.83 15.53 -5.78
CA ALA A 263 -31.69 16.97 -5.85
C ALA A 263 -30.23 17.42 -5.98
N HIS A 264 -29.29 16.57 -5.53
CA HIS A 264 -27.85 16.85 -5.48
C HIS A 264 -27.05 15.97 -6.45
N MET A 265 -27.68 15.53 -7.56
CA MET A 265 -26.98 14.81 -8.63
C MET A 265 -26.26 15.77 -9.57
N PRO A 266 -25.13 15.36 -10.18
CA PRO A 266 -24.50 16.10 -11.26
C PRO A 266 -25.45 16.29 -12.45
N GLU A 267 -25.35 17.43 -13.17
CA GLU A 267 -26.28 17.83 -14.24
C GLU A 267 -26.46 16.79 -15.36
N ASN A 268 -25.46 15.99 -15.64
CA ASN A 268 -25.47 15.02 -16.77
C ASN A 268 -25.63 13.57 -16.30
N VAL A 269 -26.08 13.35 -15.05
CA VAL A 269 -26.28 12.01 -14.49
C VAL A 269 -27.76 11.80 -14.20
N ASP A 270 -28.27 10.60 -14.50
CA ASP A 270 -29.65 10.23 -14.18
C ASP A 270 -29.92 10.41 -12.68
N PRO A 271 -30.87 11.28 -12.30
CA PRO A 271 -31.18 11.53 -10.89
C PRO A 271 -31.60 10.29 -10.08
N SER A 272 -32.09 9.23 -10.73
CA SER A 272 -32.46 7.97 -10.06
C SER A 272 -31.26 7.16 -9.58
N LEU A 273 -30.06 7.42 -10.09
CA LEU A 273 -28.82 6.70 -9.73
C LEU A 273 -28.14 7.27 -8.44
N ASN A 274 -28.90 7.95 -7.60
CA ASN A 274 -28.40 8.51 -6.34
C ASN A 274 -28.26 7.44 -5.24
N CYS A 275 -27.42 7.76 -4.25
CA CYS A 275 -27.10 6.87 -3.14
C CYS A 275 -28.31 6.51 -2.28
N LEU A 276 -29.19 7.48 -1.99
CA LEU A 276 -30.38 7.27 -1.17
C LEU A 276 -31.33 6.25 -1.81
N SER A 277 -31.65 6.41 -3.11
CA SER A 277 -32.50 5.49 -3.87
C SER A 277 -31.92 4.07 -3.90
N TYR A 278 -30.60 3.93 -4.04
CA TYR A 278 -29.93 2.62 -3.95
C TYR A 278 -30.09 1.99 -2.56
N LEU A 279 -29.79 2.73 -1.49
CA LEU A 279 -29.89 2.23 -0.11
C LEU A 279 -31.32 1.84 0.25
N MET A 280 -32.32 2.59 -0.21
CA MET A 280 -33.73 2.31 0.04
C MET A 280 -34.29 1.19 -0.85
N GLY A 281 -33.52 0.71 -1.83
CA GLY A 281 -33.93 -0.36 -2.76
C GLY A 281 -34.81 0.12 -3.90
N GLU A 282 -34.86 1.41 -4.20
CA GLU A 282 -35.64 1.96 -5.30
C GLU A 282 -34.98 1.64 -6.65
N THR A 283 -33.64 1.52 -6.67
CA THR A 283 -32.85 1.26 -7.87
C THR A 283 -32.86 -0.21 -8.29
N ASP A 284 -32.81 -1.13 -7.33
CA ASP A 284 -32.62 -2.57 -7.58
C ASP A 284 -33.69 -3.47 -6.93
N GLY A 285 -34.67 -2.87 -6.28
CA GLY A 285 -35.75 -3.60 -5.59
C GLY A 285 -35.32 -4.21 -4.24
N VAL A 286 -34.10 -3.93 -3.76
CA VAL A 286 -33.52 -4.57 -2.57
C VAL A 286 -33.09 -3.53 -1.53
N PRO A 287 -33.94 -3.18 -0.55
CA PRO A 287 -33.53 -2.31 0.57
C PRO A 287 -32.37 -2.90 1.36
N LYS A 288 -31.35 -2.09 1.66
CA LYS A 288 -30.12 -2.52 2.35
C LYS A 288 -30.32 -2.61 3.86
N THR A 289 -31.37 -3.36 4.28
CA THR A 289 -31.73 -3.50 5.70
C THR A 289 -30.65 -4.20 6.52
N PRO A 290 -30.66 -4.09 7.87
CA PRO A 290 -29.78 -4.89 8.71
C PRO A 290 -29.89 -6.41 8.48
N GLN A 291 -31.08 -6.94 8.16
CA GLN A 291 -31.30 -8.35 7.84
C GLN A 291 -30.64 -8.75 6.51
N TRP A 292 -30.70 -7.88 5.50
CA TRP A 292 -29.94 -8.04 4.26
C TRP A 292 -28.44 -8.08 4.56
N GLY A 293 -27.95 -7.12 5.37
CA GLY A 293 -26.56 -7.06 5.80
C GLY A 293 -26.10 -8.31 6.55
N GLU A 294 -26.92 -8.83 7.50
CA GLU A 294 -26.66 -10.06 8.24
C GLU A 294 -26.45 -11.27 7.31
N GLY A 295 -27.33 -11.42 6.32
CA GLY A 295 -27.23 -12.52 5.36
C GLY A 295 -25.90 -12.56 4.60
N ILE A 296 -25.33 -11.41 4.31
CA ILE A 296 -24.06 -11.25 3.57
C ILE A 296 -22.86 -11.29 4.52
N THR A 297 -22.86 -10.45 5.56
CA THR A 297 -21.71 -10.21 6.43
C THR A 297 -21.53 -11.26 7.52
N GLY A 298 -22.61 -11.93 7.90
CA GLY A 298 -22.67 -12.81 9.06
C GLY A 298 -22.72 -12.08 10.41
N ILE A 299 -22.83 -10.75 10.40
CA ILE A 299 -23.01 -9.95 11.61
C ILE A 299 -24.50 -9.89 11.91
N PRO A 300 -24.97 -10.20 13.15
CA PRO A 300 -26.38 -10.14 13.51
C PRO A 300 -27.02 -8.78 13.20
N ALA A 301 -28.22 -8.76 12.67
CA ALA A 301 -28.91 -7.53 12.26
C ALA A 301 -29.02 -6.50 13.40
N GLU A 302 -29.26 -6.96 14.63
CA GLU A 302 -29.30 -6.05 15.79
C GLU A 302 -27.94 -5.44 16.09
N THR A 303 -26.84 -6.21 15.94
CA THR A 303 -25.47 -5.67 16.09
C THR A 303 -25.18 -4.60 15.02
N ILE A 304 -25.63 -4.81 13.76
CA ILE A 304 -25.51 -3.82 12.69
C ILE A 304 -26.27 -2.54 13.07
N ARG A 305 -27.51 -2.69 13.56
CA ARG A 305 -28.35 -1.58 13.99
C ARG A 305 -27.71 -0.80 15.13
N GLU A 306 -27.28 -1.48 16.19
CA GLU A 306 -26.64 -0.88 17.34
C GLU A 306 -25.35 -0.14 16.96
N LEU A 307 -24.52 -0.76 16.10
CA LEU A 307 -23.26 -0.16 15.59
C LEU A 307 -23.54 1.13 14.81
N ALA A 308 -24.54 1.11 13.92
CA ALA A 308 -24.93 2.25 13.10
C ALA A 308 -25.41 3.42 13.98
N ILE A 309 -26.31 3.18 14.92
CA ILE A 309 -26.82 4.20 15.84
C ILE A 309 -25.69 4.73 16.70
N ARG A 310 -24.86 3.86 17.26
CA ARG A 310 -23.73 4.24 18.09
C ARG A 310 -22.75 5.12 17.35
N TYR A 311 -22.42 4.79 16.09
CA TYR A 311 -21.53 5.59 15.27
C TYR A 311 -22.14 6.95 14.94
N ALA A 312 -23.41 7.02 14.56
CA ALA A 312 -24.07 8.26 14.19
C ALA A 312 -24.30 9.22 15.36
N THR A 313 -24.46 8.68 16.58
CA THR A 313 -24.70 9.48 17.79
C THR A 313 -23.44 9.85 18.56
N ALA A 314 -22.35 9.12 18.42
CA ALA A 314 -21.04 9.47 18.95
C ALA A 314 -20.38 10.54 18.04
N LYS A 315 -20.56 11.80 18.36
CA LYS A 315 -20.04 12.91 17.54
C LYS A 315 -19.07 13.76 18.35
N PRO A 316 -17.78 13.88 17.95
CA PRO A 316 -17.15 13.29 16.74
C PRO A 316 -16.83 11.79 16.89
N ALA A 317 -16.89 11.07 15.77
CA ALA A 317 -16.48 9.67 15.70
C ALA A 317 -15.51 9.44 14.55
N ALA A 318 -14.47 8.64 14.78
CA ALA A 318 -13.47 8.34 13.77
C ALA A 318 -13.60 6.88 13.26
N ILE A 319 -13.71 6.72 11.94
CA ILE A 319 -13.45 5.45 11.26
C ILE A 319 -12.05 5.50 10.68
N ILE A 320 -11.20 4.55 11.04
CA ILE A 320 -9.84 4.42 10.55
C ILE A 320 -9.76 3.13 9.77
N GLN A 321 -9.68 3.23 8.44
CA GLN A 321 -9.52 2.10 7.57
C GLN A 321 -8.08 1.59 7.57
N GLY A 322 -7.93 0.26 7.67
CA GLY A 322 -6.71 -0.42 7.28
C GLY A 322 -6.76 -0.85 5.81
N TYR A 323 -5.64 -1.37 5.31
CA TYR A 323 -5.59 -1.84 3.92
C TYR A 323 -6.11 -3.28 3.73
N GLY A 324 -6.59 -3.93 4.79
CA GLY A 324 -7.13 -5.29 4.71
C GLY A 324 -8.41 -5.37 3.89
N ALA A 325 -9.40 -4.56 4.23
CA ALA A 325 -10.72 -4.57 3.62
C ALA A 325 -10.71 -4.28 2.11
N GLN A 326 -9.78 -3.45 1.62
CA GLN A 326 -9.70 -3.08 0.20
C GLN A 326 -8.90 -4.08 -0.66
N ARG A 327 -8.22 -5.08 -0.07
CA ARG A 327 -7.40 -6.08 -0.81
C ARG A 327 -8.21 -7.29 -1.25
N ASN A 328 -9.36 -7.04 -1.85
CA ASN A 328 -10.28 -8.04 -2.39
C ASN A 328 -10.74 -7.60 -3.78
N ALA A 329 -11.40 -8.51 -4.51
CA ALA A 329 -12.13 -8.11 -5.70
C ALA A 329 -13.16 -7.03 -5.32
N TYR A 330 -13.24 -5.98 -6.12
CA TYR A 330 -14.08 -4.80 -5.85
C TYR A 330 -13.77 -4.09 -4.51
N GLY A 331 -12.53 -4.13 -4.07
CA GLY A 331 -12.08 -3.54 -2.80
C GLY A 331 -12.29 -2.03 -2.69
N GLU A 332 -12.43 -1.33 -3.81
CA GLU A 332 -12.83 0.07 -3.89
C GLU A 332 -14.21 0.31 -3.28
N GLN A 333 -15.13 -0.65 -3.37
CA GLN A 333 -16.47 -0.52 -2.77
C GLN A 333 -16.39 -0.62 -1.23
N SER A 334 -15.52 -1.46 -0.71
CA SER A 334 -15.27 -1.55 0.73
C SER A 334 -14.73 -0.21 1.29
N ALA A 335 -13.76 0.38 0.60
CA ALA A 335 -13.21 1.68 0.99
C ALA A 335 -14.27 2.79 0.92
N ARG A 336 -15.08 2.79 -0.13
CA ARG A 336 -16.16 3.75 -0.36
C ARG A 336 -17.25 3.69 0.70
N GLY A 337 -17.60 2.49 1.18
CA GLY A 337 -18.59 2.31 2.23
C GLY A 337 -18.22 3.04 3.53
N ALA A 338 -16.97 2.99 3.97
CA ALA A 338 -16.53 3.71 5.16
C ALA A 338 -16.54 5.24 4.96
N ILE A 339 -16.17 5.71 3.76
CA ILE A 339 -16.25 7.13 3.37
C ILE A 339 -17.72 7.60 3.40
N LEU A 340 -18.64 6.80 2.87
CA LEU A 340 -20.08 7.09 2.90
C LEU A 340 -20.58 7.33 4.33
N LEU A 341 -20.19 6.47 5.28
CA LEU A 341 -20.59 6.61 6.68
C LEU A 341 -20.05 7.89 7.30
N ALA A 342 -18.82 8.29 7.00
CA ALA A 342 -18.23 9.54 7.48
C ALA A 342 -18.96 10.77 6.92
N CYS A 343 -19.31 10.74 5.64
CA CYS A 343 -20.10 11.81 5.00
C CYS A 343 -21.51 11.87 5.57
N LEU A 344 -22.21 10.74 5.70
CA LEU A 344 -23.59 10.69 6.25
C LEU A 344 -23.70 11.32 7.63
N THR A 345 -22.68 11.21 8.44
CA THR A 345 -22.70 11.69 9.83
C THR A 345 -21.98 13.01 10.02
N GLY A 346 -21.45 13.63 8.95
CA GLY A 346 -20.71 14.89 9.03
C GLY A 346 -19.45 14.82 9.91
N ASN A 347 -18.79 13.66 9.95
CA ASN A 347 -17.53 13.47 10.69
C ASN A 347 -16.28 13.90 9.90
N VAL A 348 -16.45 14.36 8.66
CA VAL A 348 -15.40 14.84 7.78
C VAL A 348 -14.99 16.26 8.16
N GLY A 349 -13.70 16.52 8.30
CA GLY A 349 -13.15 17.88 8.53
C GLY A 349 -13.33 18.45 9.91
N ILE A 350 -13.75 17.66 10.90
CA ILE A 350 -13.88 18.08 12.31
C ILE A 350 -12.87 17.35 13.20
N SER A 351 -12.39 18.03 14.25
CA SER A 351 -11.48 17.46 15.23
C SER A 351 -12.12 16.25 15.93
N GLY A 352 -11.39 15.14 16.05
CA GLY A 352 -11.88 13.87 16.56
C GLY A 352 -12.73 13.06 15.59
N GLY A 353 -13.04 13.62 14.42
CA GLY A 353 -13.68 12.92 13.30
C GLY A 353 -12.66 12.26 12.37
N SER A 354 -13.13 11.81 11.21
CA SER A 354 -12.30 11.20 10.17
C SER A 354 -13.01 11.24 8.83
N ALA A 355 -12.28 11.51 7.76
CA ALA A 355 -12.77 11.35 6.38
C ALA A 355 -12.92 9.87 5.95
N ALA A 356 -12.40 8.96 6.76
CA ALA A 356 -12.41 7.51 6.51
C ALA A 356 -11.84 7.08 5.13
N GLY A 357 -11.04 7.92 4.48
CA GLY A 357 -10.34 7.62 3.24
C GLY A 357 -9.00 6.95 3.47
N ALA A 358 -8.08 7.08 2.49
CA ALA A 358 -6.69 6.70 2.67
C ALA A 358 -6.07 7.45 3.85
N GLY A 359 -5.30 6.75 4.67
CA GLY A 359 -4.71 7.33 5.88
C GLY A 359 -3.52 8.25 5.63
N ASP A 360 -3.32 8.70 4.40
CA ASP A 360 -2.20 9.57 4.04
C ASP A 360 -2.36 10.95 4.67
N CYS A 361 -1.37 11.36 5.44
CA CYS A 361 -1.31 12.66 6.10
C CYS A 361 0.13 13.18 6.01
N SER A 362 0.41 13.95 4.98
CA SER A 362 1.74 14.49 4.75
C SER A 362 1.93 15.78 5.55
N THR A 363 2.52 15.68 6.73
CA THR A 363 2.87 16.87 7.53
C THR A 363 4.24 17.46 7.15
N HIS A 364 5.15 16.62 6.66
CA HIS A 364 6.50 17.02 6.23
C HIS A 364 7.03 16.06 5.16
N GLU A 365 7.27 16.55 3.98
CA GLU A 365 7.92 15.79 2.93
C GLU A 365 9.43 15.99 2.94
N LEU A 366 10.17 14.89 3.06
CA LEU A 366 11.57 14.89 2.68
C LEU A 366 11.66 14.83 1.15
N PRO A 367 12.55 15.64 0.52
CA PRO A 367 12.80 15.51 -0.90
C PRO A 367 13.11 14.06 -1.28
N GLY A 368 12.47 13.57 -2.32
CA GLY A 368 12.77 12.25 -2.88
C GLY A 368 14.12 12.25 -3.58
N PHE A 369 14.58 11.06 -3.99
CA PHE A 369 15.71 10.95 -4.89
C PHE A 369 15.39 11.62 -6.24
N PRO A 370 16.25 12.54 -6.76
CA PRO A 370 15.89 13.32 -7.94
C PRO A 370 15.88 12.43 -9.19
N ILE A 371 14.70 12.18 -9.72
CA ILE A 371 14.48 11.45 -10.98
C ILE A 371 13.98 12.48 -12.01
N PRO A 372 14.65 12.65 -13.16
CA PRO A 372 14.15 13.54 -14.21
C PRO A 372 12.85 12.99 -14.82
N ALA A 373 12.10 13.84 -15.51
CA ALA A 373 10.94 13.42 -16.26
C ALA A 373 11.32 12.27 -17.21
N ASN A 374 10.46 11.24 -17.27
CA ASN A 374 10.67 10.09 -18.13
C ASN A 374 10.38 10.45 -19.59
N PRO A 375 11.40 10.46 -20.48
CA PRO A 375 11.19 10.83 -21.90
C PRO A 375 10.24 9.87 -22.63
N TYR A 376 10.20 8.60 -22.24
CA TYR A 376 9.18 7.66 -22.70
C TYR A 376 7.93 7.84 -21.82
N ASN A 377 7.10 8.80 -22.20
CA ASN A 377 5.95 9.22 -21.41
C ASN A 377 4.78 8.24 -21.51
N ARG A 378 4.98 6.99 -21.11
CA ARG A 378 3.97 5.92 -21.07
C ARG A 378 4.05 5.18 -19.74
N ALA A 379 2.89 4.90 -19.16
CA ALA A 379 2.78 4.13 -17.93
C ALA A 379 1.61 3.14 -18.02
N LEU A 380 1.76 1.99 -17.36
CA LEU A 380 0.74 0.95 -17.23
C LEU A 380 0.33 0.76 -15.77
N PRO A 381 -0.88 0.22 -15.49
CA PRO A 381 -1.22 -0.23 -14.14
C PRO A 381 -0.24 -1.28 -13.67
N VAL A 382 0.24 -1.20 -12.41
CA VAL A 382 1.23 -2.16 -11.87
C VAL A 382 0.78 -3.62 -11.97
N PHE A 383 -0.51 -3.88 -12.15
CA PHE A 383 -1.08 -5.22 -12.25
C PHE A 383 -0.97 -5.85 -13.65
N LEU A 384 -0.63 -5.08 -14.70
CA LEU A 384 -0.66 -5.51 -16.10
C LEU A 384 0.72 -5.66 -16.75
N TRP A 385 1.80 -5.74 -15.97
CA TRP A 385 3.13 -5.93 -16.54
C TRP A 385 3.31 -7.31 -17.20
N THR A 386 2.56 -8.33 -16.76
CA THR A 386 2.54 -9.65 -17.41
C THR A 386 1.92 -9.59 -18.80
N ASP A 387 0.82 -8.87 -18.92
CA ASP A 387 0.16 -8.61 -20.21
C ASP A 387 1.10 -7.84 -21.15
N ALA A 388 1.81 -6.84 -20.62
CA ALA A 388 2.78 -6.08 -21.39
C ALA A 388 4.03 -6.87 -21.82
N ILE A 389 4.38 -7.99 -21.17
CA ILE A 389 5.38 -8.94 -21.70
C ILE A 389 4.81 -9.69 -22.90
N ASP A 390 3.56 -10.12 -22.83
CA ASP A 390 2.96 -11.01 -23.84
C ASP A 390 2.48 -10.24 -25.07
N HIS A 391 1.73 -9.19 -24.88
CA HIS A 391 1.07 -8.43 -25.94
C HIS A 391 1.10 -6.90 -25.76
N GLY A 392 2.15 -6.38 -25.15
CA GLY A 392 2.30 -4.95 -24.88
C GLY A 392 2.05 -4.04 -26.09
N CYS A 393 2.53 -4.43 -27.30
CA CYS A 393 2.29 -3.67 -28.52
C CYS A 393 0.80 -3.51 -28.91
N GLU A 394 -0.09 -4.31 -28.32
CA GLU A 394 -1.54 -4.27 -28.55
C GLU A 394 -2.27 -3.44 -27.49
N MET A 395 -1.59 -3.12 -26.36
CA MET A 395 -2.17 -2.40 -25.24
C MET A 395 -2.30 -0.90 -25.52
N ASN A 396 -3.42 -0.34 -25.10
CA ASN A 396 -3.79 1.04 -25.33
C ASN A 396 -4.52 1.67 -24.13
N GLU A 397 -5.12 2.85 -24.30
CA GLU A 397 -5.85 3.56 -23.26
C GLU A 397 -7.00 2.76 -22.65
N TYR A 398 -7.63 1.86 -23.38
CA TYR A 398 -8.72 1.00 -22.86
C TYR A 398 -8.20 -0.09 -21.94
N ASP A 399 -6.91 -0.45 -22.05
CA ASP A 399 -6.20 -1.33 -21.13
C ASP A 399 -5.58 -0.55 -19.95
N GLY A 400 -5.83 0.75 -19.87
CA GLY A 400 -5.31 1.62 -18.83
C GLY A 400 -3.92 2.19 -19.11
N ILE A 401 -3.43 2.15 -20.36
CA ILE A 401 -2.20 2.86 -20.72
C ILE A 401 -2.44 4.36 -20.66
N ARG A 402 -1.52 5.09 -20.02
CA ARG A 402 -1.61 6.55 -19.87
C ARG A 402 -0.22 7.20 -19.93
N THR A 403 -0.15 8.53 -19.92
CA THR A 403 1.11 9.26 -19.75
C THR A 403 1.54 9.24 -18.28
N CYS A 404 2.84 9.37 -18.02
CA CYS A 404 3.40 9.34 -16.67
C CYS A 404 2.97 10.54 -15.80
N ASP A 405 2.58 11.65 -16.42
CA ASP A 405 2.21 12.92 -15.81
C ASP A 405 0.71 13.12 -15.66
N GLN A 406 -0.11 12.17 -16.14
CA GLN A 406 -1.56 12.25 -16.06
C GLN A 406 -2.08 11.88 -14.67
N GLY A 407 -3.04 12.67 -14.19
CA GLY A 407 -3.85 12.34 -13.02
C GLY A 407 -4.80 11.17 -13.28
N ILE A 408 -5.45 10.71 -12.21
CA ILE A 408 -6.44 9.60 -12.26
C ILE A 408 -7.60 9.91 -13.20
N PHE A 409 -7.96 11.19 -13.33
CA PHE A 409 -9.12 11.66 -14.09
C PHE A 409 -8.81 12.01 -15.54
N ASP A 410 -7.54 12.03 -15.91
CA ASP A 410 -7.15 12.32 -17.27
C ASP A 410 -7.35 11.06 -18.12
N ASN A 411 -8.17 11.16 -19.15
CA ASN A 411 -8.44 10.08 -20.07
C ASN A 411 -7.69 10.36 -21.37
N PRO A 412 -6.48 9.80 -21.57
CA PRO A 412 -5.71 10.03 -22.78
C PRO A 412 -6.40 9.40 -23.97
N GLU A 413 -6.41 10.12 -25.08
CA GLU A 413 -6.87 9.58 -26.36
C GLU A 413 -5.68 9.13 -27.21
N ASN A 414 -5.84 8.01 -27.93
CA ASN A 414 -4.85 7.49 -28.88
C ASN A 414 -3.48 7.20 -28.26
N ILE A 415 -3.45 6.64 -27.07
CA ILE A 415 -2.23 6.23 -26.39
C ILE A 415 -2.09 4.69 -26.48
N ASN A 416 -0.92 4.23 -26.90
CA ASN A 416 -0.57 2.82 -26.98
C ASN A 416 0.89 2.60 -26.59
N LEU A 417 1.24 1.36 -26.26
CA LEU A 417 2.62 0.94 -26.14
C LEU A 417 3.16 0.59 -27.54
N ASP A 418 4.45 0.82 -27.73
CA ASP A 418 5.17 0.56 -28.99
C ASP A 418 6.08 -0.68 -28.91
N SER A 419 6.15 -1.30 -27.73
CA SER A 419 6.94 -2.53 -27.52
C SER A 419 6.39 -3.37 -26.38
N ASN A 420 6.67 -4.67 -26.44
CA ASN A 420 6.51 -5.56 -25.31
C ASN A 420 7.65 -5.35 -24.30
N ILE A 421 7.44 -5.68 -23.03
CA ILE A 421 8.50 -5.70 -22.03
C ILE A 421 9.50 -6.80 -22.37
N LYS A 422 10.74 -6.43 -22.63
CA LYS A 422 11.86 -7.32 -22.94
C LYS A 422 12.91 -7.40 -21.84
N MET A 423 12.96 -6.37 -20.98
CA MET A 423 13.89 -6.30 -19.85
C MET A 423 13.19 -5.85 -18.58
N ILE A 424 13.38 -6.61 -17.49
CA ILE A 424 12.83 -6.28 -16.18
C ILE A 424 13.96 -6.07 -15.17
N PHE A 425 13.84 -4.98 -14.41
CA PHE A 425 14.62 -4.73 -13.20
C PHE A 425 13.72 -4.98 -11.98
N ASN A 426 13.96 -6.08 -11.27
CA ASN A 426 13.27 -6.43 -10.03
C ASN A 426 14.21 -6.16 -8.84
N LEU A 427 14.04 -5.00 -8.23
CA LEU A 427 14.99 -4.46 -7.25
C LEU A 427 14.34 -4.34 -5.88
N ALA A 428 14.98 -4.92 -4.86
CA ALA A 428 14.49 -4.96 -3.47
C ALA A 428 13.04 -5.47 -3.34
N SER A 429 12.69 -6.47 -4.13
CA SER A 429 11.31 -6.90 -4.32
C SER A 429 11.21 -8.39 -4.62
N ASN A 430 10.16 -9.04 -4.12
CA ASN A 430 9.78 -10.40 -4.49
C ASN A 430 8.49 -10.41 -5.35
N THR A 431 8.22 -9.32 -6.08
CA THR A 431 6.92 -9.12 -6.75
C THR A 431 6.69 -9.99 -7.98
N LEU A 432 7.72 -10.44 -8.68
CA LEU A 432 7.56 -11.26 -9.89
C LEU A 432 6.68 -12.50 -9.68
N VAL A 433 6.80 -13.16 -8.55
CA VAL A 433 6.06 -14.40 -8.25
C VAL A 433 5.26 -14.34 -6.95
N ASN A 434 5.05 -13.15 -6.38
CA ASN A 434 4.42 -12.98 -5.07
C ASN A 434 3.19 -12.07 -5.09
N GLN A 435 3.06 -11.19 -6.08
CA GLN A 435 2.01 -10.16 -6.09
C GLN A 435 0.88 -10.43 -7.10
N HIS A 436 1.07 -11.37 -8.02
CA HIS A 436 0.06 -11.75 -9.00
C HIS A 436 -0.80 -12.92 -8.52
N GLY A 437 -2.11 -12.83 -8.76
CA GLY A 437 -3.05 -13.90 -8.42
C GLY A 437 -2.89 -15.13 -9.31
N ASN A 438 -2.59 -14.95 -10.60
CA ASN A 438 -2.39 -16.05 -11.57
C ASN A 438 -0.91 -16.45 -11.66
N ILE A 439 -0.37 -16.99 -10.57
CA ILE A 439 1.06 -17.27 -10.45
C ILE A 439 1.55 -18.37 -11.39
N ASN A 440 0.73 -19.34 -11.75
CA ASN A 440 1.13 -20.42 -12.64
C ASN A 440 1.43 -19.88 -14.05
N ASP A 441 0.52 -19.11 -14.62
CA ASP A 441 0.72 -18.48 -15.92
C ASP A 441 1.86 -17.46 -15.89
N THR A 442 1.95 -16.66 -14.82
CA THR A 442 3.08 -15.74 -14.61
C THR A 442 4.42 -16.46 -14.64
N THR A 443 4.54 -17.60 -13.95
CA THR A 443 5.80 -18.36 -13.93
C THR A 443 6.12 -19.03 -15.26
N GLU A 444 5.14 -19.51 -16.00
CA GLU A 444 5.35 -20.03 -17.35
C GLU A 444 5.78 -18.93 -18.32
N LEU A 445 5.14 -17.75 -18.25
CA LEU A 445 5.52 -16.58 -19.03
C LEU A 445 6.98 -16.16 -18.75
N LEU A 446 7.38 -16.09 -17.49
CA LEU A 446 8.74 -15.69 -17.10
C LEU A 446 9.80 -16.73 -17.49
N LYS A 447 9.45 -18.03 -17.65
CA LYS A 447 10.34 -19.06 -18.16
C LYS A 447 10.66 -18.89 -19.63
N ASP A 448 9.78 -18.28 -20.40
CA ASP A 448 9.95 -18.06 -21.82
C ASP A 448 10.90 -16.86 -22.07
N THR A 449 12.16 -17.19 -22.35
CA THR A 449 13.19 -16.18 -22.62
C THR A 449 13.03 -15.48 -23.99
N SER A 450 12.13 -15.94 -24.86
CA SER A 450 11.81 -15.23 -26.10
C SER A 450 10.83 -14.08 -25.89
N LYS A 451 10.00 -14.17 -24.84
CA LYS A 451 9.04 -13.12 -24.46
C LYS A 451 9.72 -12.01 -23.66
N CYS A 452 10.21 -12.30 -22.47
CA CYS A 452 11.04 -11.37 -21.70
C CYS A 452 12.49 -11.88 -21.74
N GLU A 453 13.37 -11.14 -22.43
CA GLU A 453 14.70 -11.63 -22.80
C GLU A 453 15.72 -11.55 -21.66
N PHE A 454 15.58 -10.56 -20.75
CA PHE A 454 16.53 -10.38 -19.67
C PHE A 454 15.89 -9.87 -18.37
N ILE A 455 16.13 -10.57 -17.27
CA ILE A 455 15.65 -10.22 -15.94
C ILE A 455 16.83 -10.02 -15.01
N VAL A 456 16.92 -8.82 -14.43
CA VAL A 456 17.89 -8.46 -13.39
C VAL A 456 17.16 -8.40 -12.05
N CYS A 457 17.64 -9.17 -11.07
CA CYS A 457 17.18 -9.04 -9.69
C CYS A 457 18.32 -8.53 -8.79
N SER A 458 17.98 -7.62 -7.86
CA SER A 458 18.86 -7.28 -6.76
C SER A 458 18.10 -7.50 -5.45
N ASP A 459 18.62 -8.40 -4.63
CA ASP A 459 17.99 -8.79 -3.37
C ASP A 459 19.06 -9.21 -2.34
N LEU A 460 18.64 -9.32 -1.08
CA LEU A 460 19.44 -9.85 0.02
C LEU A 460 19.47 -11.38 0.00
N PHE A 461 18.41 -12.03 -0.51
CA PHE A 461 18.19 -13.47 -0.42
C PHE A 461 17.82 -14.07 -1.77
N MET A 462 17.99 -15.39 -1.91
CA MET A 462 17.46 -16.15 -3.04
C MET A 462 15.93 -16.31 -2.90
N THR A 463 15.22 -15.20 -3.13
CA THR A 463 13.75 -15.19 -3.12
C THR A 463 13.16 -16.01 -4.27
N ALA A 464 11.86 -16.26 -4.23
CA ALA A 464 11.17 -16.94 -5.34
C ALA A 464 11.33 -16.14 -6.65
N SER A 465 11.25 -14.81 -6.61
CA SER A 465 11.49 -13.94 -7.78
C SER A 465 12.95 -13.98 -8.24
N ALA A 466 13.92 -13.99 -7.32
CA ALA A 466 15.35 -14.05 -7.66
C ALA A 466 15.71 -15.29 -8.46
N LYS A 467 14.98 -16.41 -8.30
CA LYS A 467 15.20 -17.64 -9.08
C LYS A 467 14.90 -17.48 -10.57
N PHE A 468 14.15 -16.45 -10.96
CA PHE A 468 13.84 -16.15 -12.37
C PHE A 468 14.82 -15.16 -13.00
N ALA A 469 15.79 -14.64 -12.25
CA ALA A 469 16.79 -13.73 -12.79
C ALA A 469 17.73 -14.41 -13.79
N ASP A 470 18.18 -13.65 -14.77
CA ASP A 470 19.33 -14.00 -15.63
C ASP A 470 20.63 -13.50 -14.99
N LEU A 471 20.54 -12.33 -14.34
CA LEU A 471 21.59 -11.73 -13.54
C LEU A 471 21.08 -11.39 -12.15
N LEU A 472 21.75 -11.90 -11.13
CA LEU A 472 21.42 -11.66 -9.73
C LEU A 472 22.53 -10.84 -9.07
N LEU A 473 22.16 -9.70 -8.50
CA LEU A 473 23.05 -8.79 -7.81
C LEU A 473 22.76 -8.81 -6.30
N PRO A 474 23.78 -8.84 -5.44
CA PRO A 474 23.58 -8.78 -4.00
C PRO A 474 23.15 -7.37 -3.58
N GLY A 475 22.10 -7.27 -2.77
CA GLY A 475 21.69 -6.04 -2.12
C GLY A 475 22.49 -5.74 -0.85
N VAL A 476 22.41 -4.50 -0.35
CA VAL A 476 22.95 -4.08 0.94
C VAL A 476 21.83 -3.87 1.96
N SER A 477 22.13 -4.14 3.23
CA SER A 477 21.18 -3.94 4.34
C SER A 477 21.35 -2.54 4.96
N MET A 478 20.43 -2.18 5.84
CA MET A 478 20.49 -0.93 6.62
C MET A 478 21.73 -0.81 7.53
N PHE A 479 22.48 -1.89 7.74
CA PHE A 479 23.72 -1.89 8.52
C PHE A 479 24.98 -1.62 7.68
N GLU A 480 24.83 -1.51 6.37
CA GLU A 480 25.94 -1.49 5.43
C GLU A 480 25.95 -0.26 4.51
N GLU A 481 24.94 0.62 4.67
CA GLU A 481 24.87 1.86 3.87
C GLU A 481 24.42 3.04 4.73
N GLU A 482 24.82 4.24 4.33
CA GLU A 482 24.27 5.50 4.81
C GLU A 482 23.08 5.89 3.95
N ASN A 483 21.94 6.24 4.57
CA ASN A 483 20.73 6.60 3.86
C ASN A 483 19.82 7.45 4.75
N ILE A 484 18.80 8.05 4.15
CA ILE A 484 17.74 8.79 4.86
C ILE A 484 16.41 8.09 4.64
N THR A 485 15.59 8.02 5.67
CA THR A 485 14.25 7.43 5.59
C THR A 485 13.24 8.29 6.35
N LYS A 486 11.99 8.25 5.91
CA LYS A 486 10.84 8.87 6.57
C LYS A 486 9.81 7.80 6.97
N PRO A 487 8.98 8.04 8.01
CA PRO A 487 7.79 7.20 8.24
C PRO A 487 6.78 7.36 7.09
N TRP A 488 5.87 6.45 7.05
CA TRP A 488 4.72 6.53 6.14
C TRP A 488 3.59 7.32 6.77
#